data_063067edb87478b59dde15a90b8ad393
#
_entry.id   063067edb87478b59dde15a90b8ad393
#
_cell.length_a   1.000
_cell.length_b   1.000
_cell.length_c   1.000
_cell.angle_alpha   90.00
_cell.angle_beta   90.00
_cell.angle_gamma   90.00
#
_symmetry.space_group_name_H-M   'P 1'
#
loop_
_entity.id
_entity.type
_entity.pdbx_description
1 polymer ?
#
loop_
_entity_poly.entity_id
_entity_poly.type
_entity_poly.pdbx_seq_one_letter_code
_entity_poly.pdbx_strand_id
1 'polypeptide(L)'
;MRNILFLFFACFPLMMCSQQTESLKEKFEDYFLIGATINQEDYQLIDKDEKILEIVSEDFNSVTPENSMKWMHSHPEYSKFTFSNAQKITDFSKDNNMYLLGHTLVWHNQVPDYVSEIKEKTKFNLHLKNHIFQLVTRFKGKVDMWDVVNEALNDDGSLRETLFLEMIGDDYIEKAFQYANDTDSNVELAYNDYNLYKPKKREGAIRIINSLKEKGIRIDAVGIQAHWDLHFPSIKEIEKTIVDLAATGVDVMITELDITVIPNPYELAGIAREEFKKLEGDKKWDPYQSGIPQNVQKKLTKRYREIFELFVKHHDKISRVTFWGTTDKYTWRNENPIRGRTDYPLLFDREYKKKPAYFELLNIDTSTIK
;
A
#
# COMPACT_ATOMS: atom_id res chain seq x y z
N MET A 1 39.83 -63.37 -37.01
CA MET A 1 39.16 -63.11 -35.76
C MET A 1 39.21 -61.56 -35.57
N ARG A 2 38.09 -60.89 -35.76
CA ARG A 2 38.03 -59.43 -35.81
C ARG A 2 37.24 -58.95 -34.55
N ASN A 3 37.98 -58.43 -33.57
CA ASN A 3 37.40 -57.92 -32.30
C ASN A 3 36.63 -56.62 -32.60
N ILE A 4 35.31 -56.60 -32.33
CA ILE A 4 34.46 -55.44 -32.38
C ILE A 4 34.41 -54.90 -30.95
N LEU A 5 34.95 -53.70 -30.77
CA LEU A 5 34.90 -52.96 -29.52
C LEU A 5 33.59 -52.16 -29.45
N PHE A 6 32.68 -52.55 -28.57
CA PHE A 6 31.45 -51.77 -28.29
C PHE A 6 31.76 -50.65 -27.31
N LEU A 7 31.73 -49.39 -27.80
CA LEU A 7 31.77 -48.23 -26.92
C LEU A 7 30.34 -47.98 -26.40
N PHE A 8 30.12 -48.19 -25.11
CA PHE A 8 28.93 -47.76 -24.42
C PHE A 8 29.04 -46.26 -24.12
N PHE A 9 28.27 -45.40 -24.84
CA PHE A 9 28.03 -44.03 -24.49
C PHE A 9 27.03 -44.00 -23.35
N ALA A 10 27.48 -43.77 -22.13
CA ALA A 10 26.61 -43.44 -20.98
C ALA A 10 26.10 -42.02 -21.14
N CYS A 11 24.88 -41.88 -21.61
CA CYS A 11 24.16 -40.59 -21.54
C CYS A 11 23.78 -40.31 -20.05
N PHE A 12 24.55 -39.48 -19.38
CA PHE A 12 24.12 -38.90 -18.11
C PHE A 12 23.11 -37.80 -18.44
N PRO A 13 21.85 -37.87 -17.94
CA PRO A 13 20.94 -36.73 -18.01
C PRO A 13 21.51 -35.63 -17.11
N LEU A 14 21.95 -34.53 -17.67
CA LEU A 14 22.11 -33.26 -16.96
C LEU A 14 20.73 -32.89 -16.40
N MET A 15 20.42 -33.23 -15.17
CA MET A 15 19.40 -32.57 -14.39
C MET A 15 19.82 -31.08 -14.27
N MET A 16 19.33 -30.24 -15.15
CA MET A 16 19.28 -28.82 -14.90
C MET A 16 18.34 -28.64 -13.68
N CYS A 17 18.93 -28.61 -12.50
CA CYS A 17 18.27 -28.06 -11.32
C CYS A 17 18.06 -26.58 -11.65
N SER A 18 16.86 -26.21 -12.06
CA SER A 18 16.41 -24.82 -12.06
C SER A 18 16.54 -24.39 -10.59
N GLN A 19 17.58 -23.64 -10.26
CA GLN A 19 17.59 -22.91 -8.99
C GLN A 19 16.39 -21.99 -9.04
N GLN A 20 15.32 -22.38 -8.37
CA GLN A 20 14.21 -21.50 -8.10
C GLN A 20 14.80 -20.34 -7.31
N THR A 21 14.85 -19.16 -7.90
CA THR A 21 15.33 -17.97 -7.22
C THR A 21 14.32 -17.63 -6.12
N GLU A 22 14.83 -17.50 -4.89
CA GLU A 22 14.06 -17.06 -3.72
C GLU A 22 13.16 -15.88 -4.08
N SER A 23 11.90 -15.92 -3.65
CA SER A 23 10.94 -14.80 -3.83
C SER A 23 11.04 -13.81 -2.67
N LEU A 24 10.44 -12.63 -2.84
CA LEU A 24 10.43 -11.63 -1.76
C LEU A 24 9.69 -12.15 -0.51
N LYS A 25 8.56 -12.84 -0.68
CA LYS A 25 7.80 -13.38 0.45
C LYS A 25 8.57 -14.47 1.21
N GLU A 26 9.36 -15.29 0.52
CA GLU A 26 10.22 -16.30 1.14
C GLU A 26 11.40 -15.63 1.86
N LYS A 27 12.02 -14.61 1.25
CA LYS A 27 13.13 -13.86 1.85
C LYS A 27 12.77 -13.20 3.18
N PHE A 28 11.55 -12.68 3.30
CA PHE A 28 11.13 -11.90 4.47
C PHE A 28 10.11 -12.63 5.36
N GLU A 29 9.88 -13.93 5.18
CA GLU A 29 8.84 -14.69 5.90
C GLU A 29 8.98 -14.66 7.43
N ASP A 30 10.21 -14.64 7.94
CA ASP A 30 10.52 -14.58 9.38
C ASP A 30 10.43 -13.14 9.96
N TYR A 31 10.19 -12.11 9.13
CA TYR A 31 10.29 -10.70 9.53
C TYR A 31 8.96 -9.97 9.47
N PHE A 32 8.32 -9.96 8.34
CA PHE A 32 7.03 -9.27 8.10
C PHE A 32 6.40 -9.77 6.79
N LEU A 33 5.09 -9.56 6.66
CA LEU A 33 4.42 -9.84 5.41
C LEU A 33 4.89 -8.86 4.32
N ILE A 34 5.10 -9.37 3.11
CA ILE A 34 5.37 -8.56 1.92
C ILE A 34 4.11 -8.49 1.07
N GLY A 35 3.65 -7.27 0.78
CA GLY A 35 2.42 -7.04 0.03
C GLY A 35 2.61 -6.18 -1.22
N ALA A 36 1.61 -6.26 -2.10
CA ALA A 36 1.45 -5.34 -3.22
C ALA A 36 -0.01 -4.92 -3.36
N THR A 37 -0.25 -3.73 -3.94
CA THR A 37 -1.61 -3.37 -4.34
C THR A 37 -1.93 -3.91 -5.73
N ILE A 38 -3.21 -4.24 -5.92
CA ILE A 38 -3.78 -4.55 -7.23
C ILE A 38 -4.67 -3.38 -7.63
N ASN A 39 -4.26 -2.69 -8.71
CA ASN A 39 -5.01 -1.58 -9.27
C ASN A 39 -6.13 -2.10 -10.19
N GLN A 40 -7.29 -1.42 -10.16
CA GLN A 40 -8.48 -1.79 -10.90
C GLN A 40 -9.16 -0.61 -11.60
N GLU A 41 -8.51 0.54 -11.71
CA GLU A 41 -9.13 1.72 -12.37
C GLU A 41 -9.56 1.42 -13.79
N ASP A 42 -8.83 0.55 -14.49
CA ASP A 42 -9.34 -0.11 -15.68
C ASP A 42 -9.91 -1.48 -15.28
N TYR A 43 -11.20 -1.60 -15.16
CA TYR A 43 -11.99 -2.84 -14.90
C TYR A 43 -11.57 -4.07 -15.72
N GLN A 44 -10.52 -3.92 -16.50
CA GLN A 44 -10.00 -4.85 -17.47
C GLN A 44 -8.65 -5.47 -17.06
N LEU A 45 -7.94 -4.92 -16.03
CA LEU A 45 -6.57 -5.38 -15.75
C LEU A 45 -6.54 -6.77 -15.12
N ILE A 46 -7.41 -7.07 -14.14
CA ILE A 46 -7.45 -8.42 -13.55
C ILE A 46 -7.86 -9.48 -14.57
N ASP A 47 -8.78 -9.15 -15.48
CA ASP A 47 -9.24 -10.07 -16.53
C ASP A 47 -8.31 -10.07 -17.77
N LYS A 48 -7.33 -9.17 -17.86
CA LYS A 48 -6.50 -8.97 -19.08
C LYS A 48 -4.99 -9.02 -18.84
N ASP A 49 -4.52 -8.83 -17.62
CA ASP A 49 -3.09 -8.86 -17.33
C ASP A 49 -2.75 -9.96 -16.31
N GLU A 50 -2.79 -11.20 -16.82
CA GLU A 50 -2.42 -12.39 -16.05
C GLU A 50 -1.03 -12.28 -15.40
N LYS A 51 -0.10 -11.52 -16.01
CA LYS A 51 1.25 -11.31 -15.48
C LYS A 51 1.29 -10.57 -14.16
N ILE A 52 0.36 -9.64 -13.91
CA ILE A 52 0.28 -8.97 -12.60
C ILE A 52 -0.08 -9.98 -11.51
N LEU A 53 -1.09 -10.81 -11.78
CA LEU A 53 -1.53 -11.82 -10.82
C LEU A 53 -0.46 -12.89 -10.58
N GLU A 54 0.28 -13.28 -11.65
CA GLU A 54 1.44 -14.17 -11.57
C GLU A 54 2.51 -13.58 -10.64
N ILE A 55 2.96 -12.34 -10.88
CA ILE A 55 3.92 -11.64 -10.03
C ILE A 55 3.43 -11.57 -8.58
N VAL A 56 2.17 -11.19 -8.37
CA VAL A 56 1.63 -11.03 -7.02
C VAL A 56 1.58 -12.38 -6.31
N SER A 57 1.16 -13.46 -6.96
CA SER A 57 1.12 -14.79 -6.35
C SER A 57 2.50 -15.38 -6.09
N GLU A 58 3.50 -15.07 -6.92
CA GLU A 58 4.87 -15.57 -6.78
C GLU A 58 5.67 -14.86 -5.69
N ASP A 59 5.61 -13.52 -5.66
CA ASP A 59 6.53 -12.70 -4.88
C ASP A 59 5.93 -12.11 -3.58
N PHE A 60 4.60 -12.18 -3.41
CA PHE A 60 3.91 -11.54 -2.28
C PHE A 60 3.03 -12.53 -1.50
N ASN A 61 2.84 -12.27 -0.20
CA ASN A 61 1.93 -13.01 0.69
C ASN A 61 0.84 -12.11 1.31
N SER A 62 0.73 -10.86 0.84
CA SER A 62 -0.30 -9.93 1.23
C SER A 62 -0.76 -9.08 0.04
N VAL A 63 -2.02 -8.68 0.03
CA VAL A 63 -2.59 -7.86 -1.03
C VAL A 63 -3.50 -6.76 -0.48
N THR A 64 -3.54 -5.62 -1.16
CA THR A 64 -4.45 -4.51 -0.87
C THR A 64 -5.17 -4.11 -2.17
N PRO A 65 -6.50 -4.08 -2.21
CA PRO A 65 -7.24 -3.51 -3.32
C PRO A 65 -7.02 -1.99 -3.37
N GLU A 66 -6.35 -1.48 -4.41
CA GLU A 66 -6.00 -0.06 -4.47
C GLU A 66 -7.22 0.86 -4.46
N ASN A 67 -8.30 0.51 -5.20
CA ASN A 67 -9.47 1.38 -5.37
C ASN A 67 -10.81 0.71 -5.07
N SER A 68 -10.97 -0.59 -5.33
CA SER A 68 -12.28 -1.24 -5.41
C SER A 68 -13.09 -1.28 -4.10
N MET A 69 -12.45 -1.09 -2.95
CA MET A 69 -13.11 -1.03 -1.65
C MET A 69 -13.33 0.42 -1.16
N LYS A 70 -12.78 1.45 -1.85
CA LYS A 70 -13.05 2.86 -1.53
C LYS A 70 -14.51 3.19 -1.75
N TRP A 71 -15.04 4.18 -1.03
CA TRP A 71 -16.46 4.52 -1.02
C TRP A 71 -17.02 4.75 -2.43
N MET A 72 -16.36 5.54 -3.26
CA MET A 72 -16.82 5.84 -4.63
C MET A 72 -17.03 4.58 -5.48
N HIS A 73 -16.24 3.53 -5.26
CA HIS A 73 -16.30 2.29 -6.05
C HIS A 73 -17.21 1.23 -5.43
N SER A 74 -17.24 1.14 -4.11
CA SER A 74 -18.01 0.13 -3.38
C SER A 74 -19.46 0.55 -3.10
N HIS A 75 -19.75 1.86 -2.99
CA HIS A 75 -21.07 2.43 -2.68
C HIS A 75 -21.32 3.70 -3.50
N PRO A 76 -21.35 3.58 -4.86
CA PRO A 76 -21.35 4.73 -5.77
C PRO A 76 -22.64 5.57 -5.77
N GLU A 77 -23.76 5.00 -5.34
CA GLU A 77 -25.08 5.66 -5.28
C GLU A 77 -25.74 5.38 -3.93
N TYR A 78 -26.63 6.25 -3.46
CA TYR A 78 -27.23 6.23 -2.12
C TYR A 78 -27.74 4.86 -1.64
N SER A 79 -28.28 4.06 -2.54
CA SER A 79 -28.83 2.71 -2.21
C SER A 79 -28.18 1.57 -3.01
N LYS A 80 -27.06 1.84 -3.68
CA LYS A 80 -26.40 0.87 -4.54
C LYS A 80 -25.01 0.56 -4.06
N PHE A 81 -24.75 -0.73 -3.82
CA PHE A 81 -23.43 -1.25 -3.52
C PHE A 81 -22.89 -2.06 -4.70
N THR A 82 -21.59 -1.92 -4.96
CA THR A 82 -20.90 -2.57 -6.08
C THR A 82 -19.64 -3.27 -5.55
N PHE A 83 -19.68 -4.58 -5.41
CA PHE A 83 -18.61 -5.36 -4.80
C PHE A 83 -17.86 -6.28 -5.77
N SER A 84 -18.24 -6.29 -7.05
CA SER A 84 -17.73 -7.29 -8.02
C SER A 84 -16.20 -7.28 -8.13
N ASN A 85 -15.56 -6.12 -8.18
CA ASN A 85 -14.11 -6.01 -8.32
C ASN A 85 -13.40 -6.31 -7.00
N ALA A 86 -13.90 -5.79 -5.88
CA ALA A 86 -13.41 -6.14 -4.55
C ALA A 86 -13.53 -7.66 -4.31
N GLN A 87 -14.61 -8.30 -4.78
CA GLN A 87 -14.79 -9.75 -4.66
C GLN A 87 -13.73 -10.53 -5.45
N LYS A 88 -13.39 -10.11 -6.68
CA LYS A 88 -12.35 -10.77 -7.49
C LYS A 88 -10.99 -10.78 -6.77
N ILE A 89 -10.59 -9.63 -6.18
CA ILE A 89 -9.34 -9.57 -5.41
C ILE A 89 -9.43 -10.42 -4.15
N THR A 90 -10.58 -10.41 -3.48
CA THR A 90 -10.81 -11.22 -2.29
C THR A 90 -10.72 -12.73 -2.60
N ASP A 91 -11.28 -13.15 -3.73
CA ASP A 91 -11.20 -14.54 -4.17
C ASP A 91 -9.76 -14.91 -4.55
N PHE A 92 -9.05 -14.04 -5.29
CA PHE A 92 -7.63 -14.22 -5.60
C PHE A 92 -6.77 -14.30 -4.34
N SER A 93 -6.98 -13.42 -3.35
CA SER A 93 -6.27 -13.46 -2.07
C SER A 93 -6.46 -14.79 -1.36
N LYS A 94 -7.70 -15.26 -1.28
CA LYS A 94 -8.05 -16.52 -0.65
C LYS A 94 -7.44 -17.73 -1.36
N ASP A 95 -7.52 -17.76 -2.69
CA ASP A 95 -7.01 -18.87 -3.50
C ASP A 95 -5.48 -19.01 -3.43
N ASN A 96 -4.78 -17.91 -3.10
CA ASN A 96 -3.33 -17.87 -2.91
C ASN A 96 -2.90 -17.79 -1.43
N ASN A 97 -3.80 -17.95 -0.46
CA ASN A 97 -3.54 -17.86 0.98
C ASN A 97 -2.83 -16.55 1.38
N MET A 98 -3.27 -15.43 0.83
CA MET A 98 -2.70 -14.10 1.10
C MET A 98 -3.48 -13.38 2.17
N TYR A 99 -2.77 -12.61 3.00
CA TYR A 99 -3.37 -11.63 3.91
C TYR A 99 -3.99 -10.49 3.11
N LEU A 100 -5.25 -10.16 3.38
CA LEU A 100 -6.00 -9.12 2.67
C LEU A 100 -6.25 -7.90 3.57
N LEU A 101 -5.68 -6.74 3.20
CA LEU A 101 -6.01 -5.46 3.81
C LEU A 101 -7.13 -4.78 3.02
N GLY A 102 -8.27 -4.52 3.67
CA GLY A 102 -9.36 -3.73 3.11
C GLY A 102 -9.03 -2.22 3.15
N HIS A 103 -8.93 -1.57 2.01
CA HIS A 103 -8.60 -0.16 1.89
C HIS A 103 -9.70 0.58 1.13
N THR A 104 -10.39 1.52 1.70
CA THR A 104 -10.48 2.03 3.07
C THR A 104 -11.94 2.34 3.39
N LEU A 105 -12.34 2.25 4.67
CA LEU A 105 -13.74 2.50 5.04
C LEU A 105 -14.09 3.99 5.03
N VAL A 106 -13.19 4.86 5.54
CA VAL A 106 -13.42 6.33 5.61
C VAL A 106 -12.21 7.08 5.08
N TRP A 107 -12.40 7.81 3.99
CA TRP A 107 -11.39 8.68 3.40
C TRP A 107 -12.07 9.90 2.79
N HIS A 108 -11.48 11.09 2.94
CA HIS A 108 -12.05 12.35 2.45
C HIS A 108 -12.00 12.51 0.94
N ASN A 109 -11.17 11.72 0.23
CA ASN A 109 -11.14 11.66 -1.22
C ASN A 109 -11.98 10.48 -1.74
N GLN A 110 -12.31 10.51 -3.03
CA GLN A 110 -13.11 9.47 -3.69
C GLN A 110 -14.42 9.15 -2.94
N VAL A 111 -15.07 10.20 -2.42
CA VAL A 111 -16.42 10.14 -1.85
C VAL A 111 -17.42 10.49 -2.96
N PRO A 112 -18.48 9.71 -3.16
CA PRO A 112 -19.50 10.02 -4.17
C PRO A 112 -20.25 11.32 -3.87
N ASP A 113 -20.68 12.05 -4.91
CA ASP A 113 -21.33 13.36 -4.78
C ASP A 113 -22.56 13.31 -3.87
N TYR A 114 -23.39 12.25 -3.94
CA TYR A 114 -24.59 12.10 -3.13
C TYR A 114 -24.32 12.18 -1.62
N VAL A 115 -23.11 11.83 -1.15
CA VAL A 115 -22.75 11.89 0.27
C VAL A 115 -22.68 13.35 0.73
N SER A 116 -22.18 14.23 -0.11
CA SER A 116 -22.12 15.68 0.15
C SER A 116 -23.49 16.36 0.12
N GLU A 117 -24.51 15.72 -0.47
CA GLU A 117 -25.89 16.17 -0.52
C GLU A 117 -26.65 15.92 0.79
N ILE A 118 -26.15 15.05 1.65
CA ILE A 118 -26.75 14.74 2.97
C ILE A 118 -26.43 15.90 3.93
N LYS A 119 -27.41 16.81 4.16
CA LYS A 119 -27.20 18.02 4.98
C LYS A 119 -27.58 17.85 6.46
N GLU A 120 -28.30 16.79 6.82
CA GLU A 120 -28.71 16.52 8.18
C GLU A 120 -27.68 15.63 8.87
N LYS A 121 -27.10 16.11 9.98
CA LYS A 121 -25.98 15.46 10.70
C LYS A 121 -26.33 14.05 11.17
N THR A 122 -27.52 13.84 11.73
CA THR A 122 -27.96 12.51 12.19
C THR A 122 -28.06 11.54 11.01
N LYS A 123 -28.63 11.98 9.90
CA LYS A 123 -28.74 11.18 8.68
C LYS A 123 -27.38 10.84 8.08
N PHE A 124 -26.45 11.80 8.09
CA PHE A 124 -25.08 11.59 7.62
C PHE A 124 -24.37 10.52 8.45
N ASN A 125 -24.46 10.61 9.79
CA ASN A 125 -23.87 9.63 10.68
C ASN A 125 -24.46 8.23 10.50
N LEU A 126 -25.78 8.12 10.34
CA LEU A 126 -26.44 6.85 10.04
C LEU A 126 -26.00 6.27 8.68
N HIS A 127 -25.75 7.13 7.71
CA HIS A 127 -25.29 6.72 6.39
C HIS A 127 -23.84 6.23 6.43
N LEU A 128 -22.95 6.91 7.16
CA LEU A 128 -21.59 6.43 7.43
C LEU A 128 -21.60 5.07 8.13
N LYS A 129 -22.42 4.93 9.18
CA LYS A 129 -22.58 3.65 9.89
C LYS A 129 -23.04 2.53 8.95
N ASN A 130 -24.01 2.82 8.08
CA ASN A 130 -24.50 1.83 7.10
C ASN A 130 -23.42 1.46 6.08
N HIS A 131 -22.65 2.45 5.57
CA HIS A 131 -21.56 2.18 4.64
C HIS A 131 -20.53 1.23 5.26
N ILE A 132 -20.03 1.51 6.45
CA ILE A 132 -19.09 0.65 7.18
C ILE A 132 -19.69 -0.74 7.41
N PHE A 133 -20.93 -0.80 7.90
CA PHE A 133 -21.63 -2.06 8.16
C PHE A 133 -21.73 -2.94 6.92
N GLN A 134 -22.09 -2.37 5.77
CA GLN A 134 -22.26 -3.14 4.52
C GLN A 134 -20.93 -3.70 4.02
N LEU A 135 -19.85 -2.89 4.02
CA LEU A 135 -18.54 -3.36 3.58
C LEU A 135 -17.98 -4.43 4.53
N VAL A 136 -17.93 -4.13 5.82
CA VAL A 136 -17.38 -5.07 6.81
C VAL A 136 -18.17 -6.38 6.84
N THR A 137 -19.52 -6.32 6.79
CA THR A 137 -20.36 -7.53 6.71
C THR A 137 -20.10 -8.32 5.44
N ARG A 138 -20.00 -7.63 4.29
CA ARG A 138 -19.80 -8.29 2.98
C ARG A 138 -18.51 -9.09 2.93
N PHE A 139 -17.46 -8.59 3.55
CA PHE A 139 -16.13 -9.18 3.51
C PHE A 139 -15.70 -9.84 4.83
N LYS A 140 -16.65 -10.05 5.76
CA LYS A 140 -16.42 -10.72 7.04
C LYS A 140 -15.79 -12.10 6.85
N GLY A 141 -14.67 -12.35 7.56
CA GLY A 141 -13.90 -13.59 7.45
C GLY A 141 -13.13 -13.77 6.14
N LYS A 142 -12.98 -12.67 5.36
CA LYS A 142 -12.24 -12.65 4.10
C LYS A 142 -11.19 -11.53 4.10
N VAL A 143 -11.50 -10.40 4.70
CA VAL A 143 -10.56 -9.30 4.98
C VAL A 143 -10.00 -9.54 6.37
N ASP A 144 -8.67 -9.48 6.47
CA ASP A 144 -7.94 -9.71 7.73
C ASP A 144 -7.81 -8.43 8.55
N MET A 145 -7.67 -7.28 7.88
CA MET A 145 -7.59 -5.96 8.51
C MET A 145 -8.28 -4.90 7.65
N TRP A 146 -8.83 -3.86 8.28
CA TRP A 146 -9.36 -2.68 7.62
C TRP A 146 -8.55 -1.43 7.94
N ASP A 147 -8.17 -0.66 6.91
CA ASP A 147 -7.91 0.77 7.07
C ASP A 147 -9.25 1.46 7.36
N VAL A 148 -9.52 1.71 8.66
CA VAL A 148 -10.80 2.26 9.09
C VAL A 148 -10.91 3.73 8.72
N VAL A 149 -9.87 4.52 9.04
CA VAL A 149 -9.77 5.92 8.65
C VAL A 149 -8.43 6.17 8.00
N ASN A 150 -8.48 6.78 6.82
CA ASN A 150 -7.33 7.15 6.03
C ASN A 150 -7.18 8.68 5.97
N GLU A 151 -5.95 9.19 6.27
CA GLU A 151 -5.53 10.58 6.05
C GLU A 151 -6.37 11.65 6.80
N ALA A 152 -6.62 11.42 8.07
CA ALA A 152 -7.40 12.37 8.89
C ALA A 152 -6.64 13.64 9.29
N LEU A 153 -5.30 13.68 9.11
CA LEU A 153 -4.46 14.74 9.65
C LEU A 153 -3.86 15.66 8.59
N ASN A 154 -3.76 16.95 8.93
CA ASN A 154 -2.88 17.90 8.28
C ASN A 154 -1.41 17.67 8.71
N ASP A 155 -0.46 18.25 7.98
CA ASP A 155 0.97 18.10 8.29
C ASP A 155 1.40 18.75 9.62
N ASP A 156 0.58 19.66 10.16
CA ASP A 156 0.79 20.24 11.50
C ASP A 156 0.18 19.40 12.65
N GLY A 157 -0.42 18.25 12.31
CA GLY A 157 -1.02 17.32 13.25
C GLY A 157 -2.43 17.68 13.72
N SER A 158 -3.05 18.73 13.17
CA SER A 158 -4.47 19.03 13.36
C SER A 158 -5.35 18.10 12.52
N LEU A 159 -6.61 17.93 12.93
CA LEU A 159 -7.59 17.23 12.09
C LEU A 159 -7.81 18.00 10.78
N ARG A 160 -7.88 17.27 9.67
CA ARG A 160 -8.18 17.81 8.37
C ARG A 160 -9.65 18.25 8.32
N GLU A 161 -9.90 19.45 7.83
CA GLU A 161 -11.26 19.96 7.58
C GLU A 161 -11.90 19.16 6.43
N THR A 162 -12.68 18.17 6.79
CA THR A 162 -13.34 17.25 5.87
C THR A 162 -14.85 17.25 6.10
N LEU A 163 -15.61 16.73 5.14
CA LEU A 163 -17.05 16.52 5.31
C LEU A 163 -17.38 15.69 6.56
N PHE A 164 -16.52 14.72 6.92
CA PHE A 164 -16.74 13.91 8.11
C PHE A 164 -16.58 14.71 9.40
N LEU A 165 -15.55 15.56 9.49
CA LEU A 165 -15.36 16.47 10.61
C LEU A 165 -16.51 17.47 10.75
N GLU A 166 -16.94 18.08 9.61
CA GLU A 166 -18.04 19.04 9.58
C GLU A 166 -19.38 18.44 10.03
N MET A 167 -19.69 17.25 9.50
CA MET A 167 -21.00 16.63 9.67
C MET A 167 -21.16 15.82 10.95
N ILE A 168 -20.08 15.25 11.48
CA ILE A 168 -20.11 14.37 12.66
C ILE A 168 -19.47 15.04 13.87
N GLY A 169 -18.38 15.77 13.68
CA GLY A 169 -17.56 16.37 14.75
C GLY A 169 -16.25 15.62 14.96
N ASP A 170 -15.50 16.03 15.99
CA ASP A 170 -14.15 15.55 16.29
C ASP A 170 -14.11 14.04 16.60
N ASP A 171 -15.26 13.46 16.98
CA ASP A 171 -15.40 12.05 17.32
C ASP A 171 -15.71 11.13 16.14
N TYR A 172 -15.64 11.64 14.89
CA TYR A 172 -15.93 10.83 13.70
C TYR A 172 -15.00 9.63 13.53
N ILE A 173 -13.72 9.79 13.92
CA ILE A 173 -12.73 8.70 13.88
C ILE A 173 -13.14 7.60 14.86
N GLU A 174 -13.46 7.97 16.10
CA GLU A 174 -13.89 7.05 17.14
C GLU A 174 -15.14 6.27 16.74
N LYS A 175 -16.13 6.99 16.18
CA LYS A 175 -17.35 6.36 15.64
C LYS A 175 -17.07 5.38 14.51
N ALA A 176 -16.15 5.73 13.59
CA ALA A 176 -15.79 4.85 12.50
C ALA A 176 -15.17 3.53 13.01
N PHE A 177 -14.22 3.62 13.94
CA PHE A 177 -13.62 2.45 14.57
C PHE A 177 -14.64 1.63 15.37
N GLN A 178 -15.52 2.29 16.14
CA GLN A 178 -16.59 1.60 16.87
C GLN A 178 -17.55 0.88 15.91
N TYR A 179 -17.97 1.51 14.82
CA TYR A 179 -18.87 0.88 13.84
C TYR A 179 -18.22 -0.33 13.16
N ALA A 180 -16.93 -0.26 12.85
CA ALA A 180 -16.20 -1.39 12.27
C ALA A 180 -16.10 -2.55 13.28
N ASN A 181 -15.68 -2.27 14.51
CA ASN A 181 -15.57 -3.26 15.59
C ASN A 181 -16.92 -3.90 15.95
N ASP A 182 -18.00 -3.12 16.04
CA ASP A 182 -19.35 -3.62 16.33
C ASP A 182 -19.86 -4.55 15.22
N THR A 183 -19.39 -4.34 13.98
CA THR A 183 -19.77 -5.17 12.83
C THR A 183 -18.97 -6.47 12.76
N ASP A 184 -17.67 -6.40 13.01
CA ASP A 184 -16.80 -7.56 13.09
C ASP A 184 -15.70 -7.37 14.15
N SER A 185 -15.89 -8.00 15.30
CA SER A 185 -14.94 -7.93 16.41
C SER A 185 -13.65 -8.75 16.21
N ASN A 186 -13.56 -9.54 15.13
CA ASN A 186 -12.42 -10.39 14.85
C ASN A 186 -11.46 -9.78 13.81
N VAL A 187 -11.95 -8.87 12.95
CA VAL A 187 -11.11 -8.20 11.94
C VAL A 187 -10.20 -7.17 12.62
N GLU A 188 -8.96 -7.07 12.20
CA GLU A 188 -8.03 -6.06 12.71
C GLU A 188 -8.37 -4.67 12.15
N LEU A 189 -8.09 -3.61 12.93
CA LEU A 189 -8.47 -2.23 12.63
C LEU A 189 -7.25 -1.31 12.65
N ALA A 190 -7.03 -0.56 11.58
CA ALA A 190 -5.89 0.32 11.42
C ALA A 190 -6.29 1.78 11.13
N TYR A 191 -5.44 2.70 11.56
CA TYR A 191 -5.37 4.08 11.07
C TYR A 191 -4.23 4.20 10.07
N ASN A 192 -4.42 4.84 8.92
CA ASN A 192 -3.41 4.97 7.86
C ASN A 192 -3.20 6.44 7.46
N ASP A 193 -1.94 6.90 7.32
CA ASP A 193 -1.66 8.27 6.87
C ASP A 193 -0.27 8.40 6.22
N TYR A 194 -0.09 9.44 5.40
CA TYR A 194 1.17 9.81 4.78
C TYR A 194 1.93 10.86 5.62
N ASN A 195 3.19 11.12 5.28
CA ASN A 195 4.04 12.14 5.93
C ASN A 195 4.20 11.99 7.45
N LEU A 196 3.99 10.81 8.03
CA LEU A 196 4.15 10.57 9.47
C LEU A 196 5.60 10.76 9.97
N TYR A 197 6.58 10.86 9.05
CA TYR A 197 7.94 11.26 9.39
C TYR A 197 8.01 12.71 9.90
N LYS A 198 7.04 13.57 9.57
CA LYS A 198 6.91 14.93 10.11
C LYS A 198 6.52 14.89 11.59
N PRO A 199 7.29 15.52 12.50
CA PRO A 199 7.08 15.35 13.93
C PRO A 199 5.66 15.69 14.41
N LYS A 200 5.11 16.82 13.99
CA LYS A 200 3.76 17.25 14.40
C LYS A 200 2.66 16.32 13.90
N LYS A 201 2.79 15.84 12.65
CA LYS A 201 1.80 14.90 12.08
C LYS A 201 1.86 13.55 12.81
N ARG A 202 3.06 13.04 13.10
CA ARG A 202 3.27 11.83 13.90
C ARG A 202 2.67 11.97 15.31
N GLU A 203 2.90 13.10 15.98
CA GLU A 203 2.26 13.39 17.26
C GLU A 203 0.73 13.40 17.16
N GLY A 204 0.18 13.88 16.04
CA GLY A 204 -1.25 13.81 15.74
C GLY A 204 -1.75 12.37 15.65
N ALA A 205 -1.06 11.49 14.94
CA ALA A 205 -1.39 10.09 14.85
C ALA A 205 -1.31 9.38 16.22
N ILE A 206 -0.28 9.67 17.00
CA ILE A 206 -0.14 9.16 18.37
C ILE A 206 -1.32 9.60 19.24
N ARG A 207 -1.78 10.86 19.12
CA ARG A 207 -2.98 11.34 19.86
C ARG A 207 -4.25 10.57 19.44
N ILE A 208 -4.44 10.29 18.14
CA ILE A 208 -5.57 9.47 17.67
C ILE A 208 -5.53 8.09 18.32
N ILE A 209 -4.39 7.40 18.25
CA ILE A 209 -4.21 6.04 18.80
C ILE A 209 -4.50 6.05 20.32
N ASN A 210 -3.91 6.98 21.06
CA ASN A 210 -4.09 7.07 22.50
C ASN A 210 -5.54 7.40 22.88
N SER A 211 -6.20 8.32 22.16
CA SER A 211 -7.62 8.64 22.39
C SER A 211 -8.53 7.44 22.20
N LEU A 212 -8.32 6.65 21.16
CA LEU A 212 -9.07 5.40 20.93
C LEU A 212 -8.86 4.43 22.10
N LYS A 213 -7.60 4.19 22.49
CA LYS A 213 -7.26 3.28 23.60
C LYS A 213 -7.82 3.73 24.93
N GLU A 214 -7.72 5.02 25.27
CA GLU A 214 -8.27 5.60 26.52
C GLU A 214 -9.79 5.46 26.62
N LYS A 215 -10.48 5.46 25.48
CA LYS A 215 -11.94 5.24 25.40
C LYS A 215 -12.33 3.77 25.29
N GLY A 216 -11.36 2.86 25.32
CA GLY A 216 -11.60 1.42 25.16
C GLY A 216 -12.05 1.04 23.75
N ILE A 217 -11.77 1.87 22.74
CA ILE A 217 -12.06 1.59 21.33
C ILE A 217 -10.84 0.88 20.73
N ARG A 218 -11.08 -0.24 20.07
CA ARG A 218 -10.03 -1.07 19.52
C ARG A 218 -9.34 -0.40 18.34
N ILE A 219 -8.02 -0.42 18.36
CA ILE A 219 -7.10 -0.14 17.25
C ILE A 219 -5.93 -1.11 17.35
N ASP A 220 -5.62 -1.81 16.28
CA ASP A 220 -4.61 -2.87 16.27
C ASP A 220 -3.31 -2.42 15.59
N ALA A 221 -3.41 -1.56 14.57
CA ALA A 221 -2.25 -1.12 13.82
C ALA A 221 -2.33 0.35 13.37
N VAL A 222 -1.15 0.89 13.01
CA VAL A 222 -1.00 2.18 12.33
C VAL A 222 -0.19 2.01 11.05
N GLY A 223 -0.70 2.54 9.95
CA GLY A 223 -0.07 2.51 8.62
C GLY A 223 0.74 3.77 8.34
N ILE A 224 1.98 3.57 7.92
CA ILE A 224 2.84 4.59 7.31
C ILE A 224 2.76 4.38 5.80
N GLN A 225 2.11 5.27 5.03
CA GLN A 225 1.94 5.09 3.58
C GLN A 225 3.29 4.95 2.85
N ALA A 226 4.30 5.71 3.24
CA ALA A 226 5.64 5.60 2.67
C ALA A 226 5.74 5.95 1.17
N HIS A 227 4.97 6.95 0.71
CA HIS A 227 5.15 7.60 -0.57
C HIS A 227 6.38 8.51 -0.53
N TRP A 228 7.55 7.93 -0.73
CA TRP A 228 8.84 8.60 -0.53
C TRP A 228 9.54 8.92 -1.85
N ASP A 229 10.73 9.52 -1.73
CA ASP A 229 11.62 9.75 -2.86
C ASP A 229 13.05 9.25 -2.55
N LEU A 230 13.97 9.48 -3.47
CA LEU A 230 15.38 9.05 -3.35
C LEU A 230 16.13 9.64 -2.13
N HIS A 231 15.61 10.72 -1.54
CA HIS A 231 16.31 11.50 -0.52
C HIS A 231 15.49 11.68 0.76
N PHE A 232 14.17 11.77 0.63
CA PHE A 232 13.25 12.04 1.73
C PHE A 232 12.20 10.93 1.94
N PRO A 233 11.85 10.69 3.20
CA PRO A 233 12.51 11.14 4.43
C PRO A 233 13.89 10.47 4.62
N SER A 234 14.77 11.02 5.48
CA SER A 234 16.03 10.36 5.83
C SER A 234 15.78 9.05 6.58
N ILE A 235 16.72 8.10 6.53
CA ILE A 235 16.65 6.82 7.27
C ILE A 235 16.41 7.05 8.77
N LYS A 236 17.02 8.09 9.35
CA LYS A 236 16.83 8.46 10.76
C LYS A 236 15.39 8.93 11.06
N GLU A 237 14.76 9.66 10.15
CA GLU A 237 13.36 10.09 10.31
C GLU A 237 12.40 8.90 10.17
N ILE A 238 12.68 7.97 9.26
CA ILE A 238 11.91 6.73 9.11
C ILE A 238 12.02 5.91 10.40
N GLU A 239 13.23 5.69 10.89
CA GLU A 239 13.48 4.93 12.14
C GLU A 239 12.73 5.53 13.32
N LYS A 240 12.87 6.86 13.50
CA LYS A 240 12.17 7.56 14.57
C LYS A 240 10.64 7.42 14.46
N THR A 241 10.11 7.44 13.24
CA THR A 241 8.67 7.28 13.02
C THR A 241 8.19 5.89 13.45
N ILE A 242 8.89 4.85 13.04
CA ILE A 242 8.58 3.46 13.42
C ILE A 242 8.63 3.30 14.94
N VAL A 243 9.69 3.77 15.57
CA VAL A 243 9.88 3.63 17.03
C VAL A 243 8.82 4.40 17.84
N ASP A 244 8.54 5.65 17.45
CA ASP A 244 7.55 6.48 18.14
C ASP A 244 6.13 5.91 18.03
N LEU A 245 5.76 5.40 16.85
CA LEU A 245 4.45 4.79 16.63
C LEU A 245 4.32 3.46 17.36
N ALA A 246 5.31 2.58 17.27
CA ALA A 246 5.33 1.31 17.97
C ALA A 246 5.27 1.49 19.52
N ALA A 247 5.81 2.58 20.05
CA ALA A 247 5.74 2.89 21.47
C ALA A 247 4.30 3.11 22.00
N THR A 248 3.33 3.32 21.11
CA THR A 248 1.90 3.36 21.46
C THR A 248 1.32 1.97 21.76
N GLY A 249 2.06 0.89 21.44
CA GLY A 249 1.64 -0.50 21.66
C GLY A 249 0.63 -0.99 20.64
N VAL A 250 0.67 -0.47 19.39
CA VAL A 250 -0.01 -1.01 18.21
C VAL A 250 1.04 -1.43 17.19
N ASP A 251 0.67 -2.31 16.28
CA ASP A 251 1.54 -2.72 15.20
C ASP A 251 1.80 -1.57 14.22
N VAL A 252 3.01 -1.52 13.66
CA VAL A 252 3.35 -0.57 12.59
C VAL A 252 3.33 -1.30 11.26
N MET A 253 2.68 -0.71 10.27
CA MET A 253 2.70 -1.20 8.88
C MET A 253 3.30 -0.15 7.96
N ILE A 254 4.01 -0.62 6.93
CA ILE A 254 4.34 0.18 5.76
C ILE A 254 3.32 -0.18 4.69
N THR A 255 2.41 0.73 4.38
CA THR A 255 1.17 0.36 3.68
C THR A 255 1.16 0.66 2.19
N GLU A 256 1.98 1.63 1.72
CA GLU A 256 1.87 2.16 0.37
C GLU A 256 3.25 2.53 -0.21
N LEU A 257 4.28 1.70 0.07
CA LEU A 257 5.66 2.00 -0.30
C LEU A 257 5.83 2.15 -1.80
N ASP A 258 6.25 3.32 -2.21
CA ASP A 258 6.80 3.62 -3.51
C ASP A 258 7.89 4.71 -3.40
N ILE A 259 8.91 4.65 -4.25
CA ILE A 259 10.04 5.59 -4.21
C ILE A 259 10.15 6.30 -5.55
N THR A 260 9.57 7.50 -5.66
CA THR A 260 9.65 8.28 -6.89
C THR A 260 11.09 8.65 -7.23
N VAL A 261 11.42 8.57 -8.52
CA VAL A 261 12.73 8.96 -9.05
C VAL A 261 12.67 10.26 -9.87
N ILE A 262 11.47 10.79 -10.07
CA ILE A 262 11.23 12.04 -10.77
C ILE A 262 10.80 13.13 -9.77
N PRO A 263 10.88 14.43 -10.15
CA PRO A 263 10.49 15.51 -9.24
C PRO A 263 9.06 15.32 -8.69
N ASN A 264 8.92 15.52 -7.38
CA ASN A 264 7.62 15.36 -6.69
C ASN A 264 6.84 16.69 -6.75
N PRO A 265 5.73 16.75 -7.51
CA PRO A 265 4.96 18.00 -7.65
C PRO A 265 4.25 18.43 -6.36
N TYR A 266 4.03 17.53 -5.41
CA TYR A 266 3.45 17.87 -4.12
C TYR A 266 4.36 18.76 -3.23
N GLU A 267 5.64 18.93 -3.62
CA GLU A 267 6.53 19.95 -3.04
C GLU A 267 6.11 21.38 -3.41
N LEU A 268 5.29 21.54 -4.45
CA LEU A 268 4.69 22.82 -4.82
C LEU A 268 3.51 23.12 -3.89
N ALA A 269 3.80 23.52 -2.66
CA ALA A 269 2.77 23.79 -1.65
C ALA A 269 1.77 24.87 -2.14
N GLY A 270 0.47 24.60 -1.99
CA GLY A 270 -0.60 25.57 -2.29
C GLY A 270 -1.02 25.66 -3.75
N ILE A 271 -0.51 24.81 -4.64
CA ILE A 271 -1.00 24.74 -6.03
C ILE A 271 -2.36 24.05 -6.07
N ALA A 272 -3.35 24.69 -6.70
CA ALA A 272 -4.64 24.09 -6.96
C ALA A 272 -4.52 22.91 -7.94
N ARG A 273 -5.38 21.89 -7.80
CA ARG A 273 -5.33 20.67 -8.63
C ARG A 273 -5.39 20.99 -10.14
N GLU A 274 -6.10 22.02 -10.54
CA GLU A 274 -6.23 22.47 -11.93
C GLU A 274 -4.92 23.01 -12.52
N GLU A 275 -4.02 23.52 -11.67
CA GLU A 275 -2.73 24.04 -12.10
C GLU A 275 -1.77 22.92 -12.53
N PHE A 276 -1.92 21.72 -11.96
CA PHE A 276 -1.10 20.58 -12.37
C PHE A 276 -1.30 20.19 -13.83
N LYS A 277 -2.49 20.43 -14.41
CA LYS A 277 -2.75 20.21 -15.83
C LYS A 277 -1.82 21.03 -16.74
N LYS A 278 -1.39 22.20 -16.29
CA LYS A 278 -0.47 23.08 -17.05
C LYS A 278 0.96 22.53 -17.10
N LEU A 279 1.26 21.55 -16.25
CA LEU A 279 2.57 20.92 -16.15
C LEU A 279 2.66 19.62 -16.95
N GLU A 280 1.56 19.18 -17.57
CA GLU A 280 1.52 17.98 -18.40
C GLU A 280 2.47 18.15 -19.61
N GLY A 281 3.32 17.15 -19.85
CA GLY A 281 4.31 17.15 -20.92
C GLY A 281 5.56 18.02 -20.66
N ASP A 282 5.67 18.73 -19.54
CA ASP A 282 6.86 19.49 -19.20
C ASP A 282 7.97 18.53 -18.75
N LYS A 283 9.09 18.53 -19.50
CA LYS A 283 10.28 17.69 -19.23
C LYS A 283 10.90 17.90 -17.86
N LYS A 284 10.67 19.03 -17.21
CA LYS A 284 11.10 19.27 -15.83
C LYS A 284 10.44 18.27 -14.87
N TRP A 285 9.17 17.96 -15.11
CA TRP A 285 8.37 17.10 -14.26
C TRP A 285 8.34 15.64 -14.73
N ASP A 286 8.80 15.38 -15.94
CA ASP A 286 8.92 14.04 -16.53
C ASP A 286 10.26 13.90 -17.30
N PRO A 287 11.41 13.89 -16.57
CA PRO A 287 12.73 13.92 -17.19
C PRO A 287 13.17 12.61 -17.82
N TYR A 288 12.51 11.48 -17.54
CA TYR A 288 12.97 10.13 -17.90
C TYR A 288 12.02 9.39 -18.84
N GLN A 289 11.35 10.09 -19.75
CA GLN A 289 10.38 9.53 -20.71
C GLN A 289 10.94 8.38 -21.57
N SER A 290 12.23 8.39 -21.85
CA SER A 290 12.90 7.36 -22.67
C SER A 290 13.56 6.24 -21.86
N GLY A 291 13.34 6.20 -20.55
CA GLY A 291 13.91 5.21 -19.64
C GLY A 291 14.69 5.84 -18.49
N ILE A 292 14.76 5.11 -17.39
CA ILE A 292 15.49 5.54 -16.19
C ILE A 292 17.01 5.54 -16.44
N PRO A 293 17.76 6.63 -16.18
CA PRO A 293 19.21 6.63 -16.29
C PRO A 293 19.87 5.65 -15.30
N GLN A 294 20.97 5.02 -15.73
CA GLN A 294 21.67 4.01 -14.91
C GLN A 294 22.12 4.55 -13.54
N ASN A 295 22.55 5.78 -13.44
CA ASN A 295 22.95 6.41 -12.19
C ASN A 295 21.75 6.65 -11.26
N VAL A 296 20.56 6.91 -11.79
CA VAL A 296 19.31 7.05 -11.02
C VAL A 296 18.84 5.68 -10.57
N GLN A 297 18.89 4.67 -11.45
CA GLN A 297 18.58 3.28 -11.07
C GLN A 297 19.47 2.79 -9.92
N LYS A 298 20.77 3.10 -9.93
CA LYS A 298 21.69 2.77 -8.82
C LYS A 298 21.30 3.46 -7.50
N LYS A 299 20.85 4.72 -7.56
CA LYS A 299 20.37 5.44 -6.37
C LYS A 299 19.09 4.81 -5.82
N LEU A 300 18.15 4.45 -6.69
CA LEU A 300 16.91 3.76 -6.29
C LEU A 300 17.23 2.42 -5.63
N THR A 301 18.11 1.62 -6.23
CA THR A 301 18.56 0.33 -5.68
C THR A 301 19.16 0.49 -4.28
N LYS A 302 20.07 1.45 -4.12
CA LYS A 302 20.67 1.75 -2.82
C LYS A 302 19.63 2.21 -1.80
N ARG A 303 18.68 3.05 -2.21
CA ARG A 303 17.63 3.59 -1.35
C ARG A 303 16.71 2.49 -0.81
N TYR A 304 16.29 1.56 -1.67
CA TYR A 304 15.52 0.39 -1.26
C TYR A 304 16.28 -0.49 -0.26
N ARG A 305 17.56 -0.75 -0.52
CA ARG A 305 18.40 -1.50 0.40
C ARG A 305 18.45 -0.86 1.79
N GLU A 306 18.80 0.44 1.87
CA GLU A 306 18.90 1.17 3.14
C GLU A 306 17.59 1.14 3.94
N ILE A 307 16.45 1.25 3.25
CA ILE A 307 15.12 1.21 3.86
C ILE A 307 14.82 -0.20 4.37
N PHE A 308 15.05 -1.23 3.58
CA PHE A 308 14.75 -2.61 4.00
C PHE A 308 15.71 -3.14 5.07
N GLU A 309 16.98 -2.73 5.07
CA GLU A 309 17.90 -2.99 6.19
C GLU A 309 17.35 -2.40 7.50
N LEU A 310 16.76 -1.19 7.44
CA LEU A 310 16.09 -0.59 8.58
C LEU A 310 14.82 -1.38 8.98
N PHE A 311 14.00 -1.81 8.03
CA PHE A 311 12.79 -2.58 8.32
C PHE A 311 13.11 -3.91 8.98
N VAL A 312 14.11 -4.64 8.48
CA VAL A 312 14.59 -5.89 9.08
C VAL A 312 15.13 -5.62 10.49
N LYS A 313 15.87 -4.54 10.72
CA LYS A 313 16.33 -4.13 12.06
C LYS A 313 15.19 -3.94 13.07
N HIS A 314 14.03 -3.48 12.61
CA HIS A 314 12.85 -3.20 13.44
C HIS A 314 11.69 -4.16 13.15
N HIS A 315 11.98 -5.37 12.69
CA HIS A 315 10.96 -6.37 12.34
C HIS A 315 10.02 -6.73 13.52
N ASP A 316 10.51 -6.59 14.75
CA ASP A 316 9.72 -6.79 15.98
C ASP A 316 8.58 -5.75 16.17
N LYS A 317 8.55 -4.69 15.34
CA LYS A 317 7.57 -3.61 15.36
C LYS A 317 6.76 -3.52 14.07
N ILE A 318 7.27 -4.11 12.98
CA ILE A 318 6.68 -4.00 11.65
C ILE A 318 5.99 -5.32 11.31
N SER A 319 4.69 -5.30 11.19
CA SER A 319 3.93 -6.52 10.81
C SER A 319 3.85 -6.71 9.30
N ARG A 320 3.98 -5.63 8.49
CA ARG A 320 3.76 -5.70 7.05
C ARG A 320 4.44 -4.58 6.28
N VAL A 321 4.95 -4.90 5.07
CA VAL A 321 5.47 -3.93 4.08
C VAL A 321 4.76 -4.15 2.75
N THR A 322 4.00 -3.16 2.29
CA THR A 322 3.21 -3.23 1.05
C THR A 322 3.70 -2.19 0.06
N PHE A 323 3.98 -2.62 -1.16
CA PHE A 323 4.27 -1.74 -2.29
C PHE A 323 2.97 -1.20 -2.88
N TRP A 324 2.92 0.12 -3.17
CA TRP A 324 1.74 0.74 -3.78
C TRP A 324 1.75 0.61 -5.30
N GLY A 325 1.53 -0.60 -5.73
CA GLY A 325 1.54 -1.08 -7.10
C GLY A 325 2.41 -2.32 -7.28
N THR A 326 2.23 -3.00 -8.40
CA THR A 326 3.02 -4.18 -8.75
C THR A 326 4.17 -3.81 -9.68
N THR A 327 3.91 -2.96 -10.69
CA THR A 327 4.89 -2.61 -11.73
C THR A 327 4.90 -1.11 -12.01
N ASP A 328 6.04 -0.59 -12.50
CA ASP A 328 6.17 0.81 -12.94
C ASP A 328 5.18 1.18 -14.06
N LYS A 329 4.62 0.20 -14.78
CA LYS A 329 3.67 0.41 -15.86
C LYS A 329 2.38 1.06 -15.39
N TYR A 330 1.89 0.64 -14.24
CA TYR A 330 0.59 1.02 -13.68
C TYR A 330 0.68 1.79 -12.37
N THR A 331 1.85 2.33 -12.02
CA THR A 331 1.97 3.18 -10.83
C THR A 331 1.07 4.42 -10.95
N TRP A 332 0.34 4.73 -9.87
CA TRP A 332 -0.50 5.93 -9.77
C TRP A 332 0.27 7.23 -10.04
N ARG A 333 1.59 7.22 -9.82
CA ARG A 333 2.47 8.37 -10.03
C ARG A 333 2.59 8.79 -11.50
N ASN A 334 2.23 7.92 -12.43
CA ASN A 334 2.16 8.25 -13.84
C ASN A 334 1.01 9.22 -14.15
N GLU A 335 -0.07 9.17 -13.35
CA GLU A 335 -1.32 9.91 -13.58
C GLU A 335 -1.61 11.01 -12.56
N ASN A 336 -0.97 10.97 -11.38
CA ASN A 336 -1.18 11.93 -10.30
C ASN A 336 0.12 12.55 -9.78
N PRO A 337 0.08 13.86 -9.45
CA PRO A 337 -0.95 14.84 -9.76
C PRO A 337 -0.86 15.38 -11.20
N ILE A 338 0.19 15.06 -11.94
CA ILE A 338 0.43 15.43 -13.34
C ILE A 338 0.24 14.18 -14.19
N ARG A 339 -0.68 14.22 -15.15
CA ARG A 339 -1.00 13.09 -16.01
C ARG A 339 0.08 12.83 -17.06
N GLY A 340 0.28 11.55 -17.40
CA GLY A 340 1.15 11.11 -18.51
C GLY A 340 2.62 11.18 -18.21
N ARG A 341 3.04 11.18 -16.93
CA ARG A 341 4.44 11.07 -16.53
C ARG A 341 4.94 9.62 -16.60
N THR A 342 6.28 9.49 -16.54
CA THR A 342 6.97 8.20 -16.62
C THR A 342 7.84 8.02 -15.39
N ASP A 343 7.26 7.54 -14.29
CA ASP A 343 8.00 7.24 -13.06
C ASP A 343 8.43 5.75 -12.99
N TYR A 344 9.39 5.46 -12.12
CA TYR A 344 10.00 4.13 -11.96
C TYR A 344 10.12 3.75 -10.48
N PRO A 345 9.04 3.84 -9.68
CA PRO A 345 9.13 3.77 -8.23
C PRO A 345 9.19 2.36 -7.66
N LEU A 346 8.82 1.32 -8.42
CA LEU A 346 8.57 -0.04 -7.93
C LEU A 346 9.71 -1.02 -8.25
N LEU A 347 9.54 -2.29 -7.86
CA LEU A 347 10.54 -3.35 -8.03
C LEU A 347 10.47 -4.08 -9.37
N PHE A 348 9.34 -3.96 -10.09
CA PHE A 348 9.16 -4.52 -11.43
C PHE A 348 9.01 -3.38 -12.43
N ASP A 349 9.65 -3.53 -13.58
CA ASP A 349 9.62 -2.52 -14.63
C ASP A 349 8.33 -2.57 -15.47
N ARG A 350 8.26 -1.74 -16.52
CA ARG A 350 7.11 -1.64 -17.43
C ARG A 350 6.91 -2.89 -18.30
N GLU A 351 7.94 -3.72 -18.44
CA GLU A 351 7.95 -5.01 -19.13
C GLU A 351 7.81 -6.19 -18.17
N TYR A 352 7.43 -5.94 -16.89
CA TYR A 352 7.22 -6.94 -15.85
C TYR A 352 8.51 -7.66 -15.37
N LYS A 353 9.69 -7.10 -15.68
CA LYS A 353 10.98 -7.67 -15.28
C LYS A 353 11.38 -7.16 -13.92
N LYS A 354 12.03 -8.02 -13.14
CA LYS A 354 12.63 -7.68 -11.85
C LYS A 354 13.77 -6.68 -12.05
N LYS A 355 13.68 -5.53 -11.35
CA LYS A 355 14.68 -4.46 -11.41
C LYS A 355 15.87 -4.76 -10.49
N PRO A 356 17.03 -4.06 -10.63
CA PRO A 356 18.18 -4.26 -9.75
C PRO A 356 17.84 -4.11 -8.25
N ALA A 357 16.87 -3.26 -7.90
CA ALA A 357 16.41 -3.11 -6.53
C ALA A 357 15.79 -4.39 -5.97
N TYR A 358 15.04 -5.15 -6.77
CA TYR A 358 14.48 -6.44 -6.36
C TYR A 358 15.59 -7.41 -5.91
N PHE A 359 16.62 -7.60 -6.73
CA PHE A 359 17.73 -8.50 -6.42
C PHE A 359 18.55 -8.02 -5.24
N GLU A 360 18.67 -6.70 -5.05
CA GLU A 360 19.38 -6.13 -3.91
C GLU A 360 18.65 -6.42 -2.58
N LEU A 361 17.30 -6.46 -2.59
CA LEU A 361 16.53 -6.85 -1.41
C LEU A 361 16.76 -8.32 -1.03
N LEU A 362 16.86 -9.22 -2.01
CA LEU A 362 17.18 -10.63 -1.75
C LEU A 362 18.60 -10.80 -1.15
N ASN A 363 19.53 -9.90 -1.45
CA ASN A 363 20.91 -9.93 -0.98
C ASN A 363 21.11 -9.26 0.40
N ILE A 364 20.07 -8.77 1.05
CA ILE A 364 20.18 -8.24 2.42
C ILE A 364 20.58 -9.36 3.37
N ASP A 365 21.67 -9.13 4.13
CA ASP A 365 22.10 -10.06 5.16
C ASP A 365 21.17 -9.95 6.39
N THR A 366 20.33 -10.95 6.54
CA THR A 366 19.39 -11.05 7.65
C THR A 366 19.94 -11.86 8.84
N SER A 367 21.11 -12.49 8.69
CA SER A 367 21.70 -13.40 9.69
C SER A 367 22.20 -12.70 10.95
N THR A 368 22.48 -11.40 10.88
CA THR A 368 23.04 -10.61 11.98
C THR A 368 21.97 -10.02 12.92
N ILE A 369 20.69 -10.29 12.65
CA ILE A 369 19.55 -9.61 13.30
C ILE A 369 18.72 -10.58 14.17
N LYS A 370 19.18 -11.84 14.32
CA LYS A 370 18.54 -12.84 15.21
C LYS A 370 18.88 -12.65 16.67
#